data_a2d73d13b9c26d41b7e3955286051b1d
#
_entry.id   a2d73d13b9c26d41b7e3955286051b1d
#
_cell.length_a   1.000
_cell.length_b   1.000
_cell.length_c   1.000
_cell.angle_alpha   90.00
_cell.angle_beta   90.00
_cell.angle_gamma   90.00
#
_symmetry.space_group_name_H-M   'P 1'
#
loop_
_entity.id
_entity.type
_entity.pdbx_description
1 polymer ?
#
loop_
_entity_poly.entity_id
_entity_poly.type
_entity_poly.pdbx_seq_one_letter_code
_entity_poly.pdbx_strand_id
1 'polypeptide(L)'
;PYYHSDAGGFAGGDNDAELYVRWLQMAAFSPIFRPHGTALYEADKQAFSYPSEPSLQPAPYNAYAKKVALQRYQYLPYTYNLSYLHATKAQPLMSPLYYYFEKDTAAQRIEDAYMWGADMLVAPILQKGATERTVYLPQGTPWYVLGGAVAIAGGTMVTASAPIDSMPVFVRAGSFVPSLNMNRNITTTKDALLNTFEMHYYASAQSSSGFVYDDDGETKDAALTQQFEKINFAAQPTRTTCTINVFSEGRGYAAKPQRRLIHFYIHGSKYKKVLVQGKSVSMRFSNGVGMVSFTYSGKPMRITLQ
;
A
#
# COMPACT_ATOMS: atom_id res chain seq x y z
N PRO A 1 -11.80 -9.47 10.05
CA PRO A 1 -11.55 -8.03 9.87
C PRO A 1 -10.19 -7.62 10.38
N TYR A 2 -10.02 -7.29 11.67
CA TYR A 2 -8.71 -6.95 12.25
C TYR A 2 -8.03 -8.19 12.83
N TYR A 3 -7.30 -8.88 11.97
CA TYR A 3 -6.59 -10.11 12.28
C TYR A 3 -5.08 -9.89 12.22
N HIS A 4 -4.33 -10.61 13.03
CA HIS A 4 -2.86 -10.64 12.96
C HIS A 4 -2.34 -12.03 13.35
N SER A 5 -1.09 -12.25 13.05
CA SER A 5 -0.25 -13.28 13.62
C SER A 5 0.77 -12.65 14.57
N ASP A 6 1.39 -13.42 15.43
CA ASP A 6 2.53 -13.00 16.24
C ASP A 6 3.77 -12.93 15.31
N ALA A 7 3.92 -11.78 14.64
CA ALA A 7 4.89 -11.63 13.57
C ALA A 7 6.31 -11.75 14.09
N GLY A 8 7.14 -12.48 13.35
CA GLY A 8 8.53 -12.71 13.68
C GLY A 8 8.82 -14.02 14.40
N GLY A 9 7.81 -14.74 14.83
CA GLY A 9 7.90 -16.00 15.59
C GLY A 9 7.60 -15.79 17.08
N PHE A 10 6.71 -16.63 17.64
CA PHE A 10 6.24 -16.49 19.02
C PHE A 10 7.08 -17.31 19.99
N ALA A 11 7.23 -18.62 19.75
CA ALA A 11 7.93 -19.55 20.63
C ALA A 11 8.37 -20.82 19.88
N GLY A 12 9.32 -21.53 20.45
CA GLY A 12 9.84 -22.81 19.93
C GLY A 12 10.71 -22.62 18.67
N GLY A 13 11.59 -23.54 18.39
CA GLY A 13 12.51 -23.48 17.25
C GLY A 13 13.73 -22.58 17.48
N ASP A 14 14.51 -22.40 16.42
CA ASP A 14 15.72 -21.58 16.44
C ASP A 14 15.37 -20.11 16.13
N ASN A 15 16.00 -19.19 16.84
CA ASN A 15 15.85 -17.76 16.56
C ASN A 15 16.35 -17.44 15.14
N ASP A 16 15.45 -17.54 14.15
CA ASP A 16 15.73 -17.36 12.74
C ASP A 16 15.47 -15.91 12.32
N ALA A 17 16.53 -15.14 12.17
CA ALA A 17 16.42 -13.74 11.80
C ALA A 17 15.86 -13.54 10.36
N GLU A 18 16.04 -14.48 9.44
CA GLU A 18 15.40 -14.45 8.13
C GLU A 18 13.89 -14.63 8.26
N LEU A 19 13.45 -15.65 9.01
CA LEU A 19 12.03 -15.90 9.29
C LEU A 19 11.39 -14.66 9.91
N TYR A 20 12.06 -14.02 10.88
CA TYR A 20 11.61 -12.79 11.51
C TYR A 20 11.31 -11.70 10.46
N VAL A 21 12.28 -11.41 9.59
CA VAL A 21 12.13 -10.36 8.56
C VAL A 21 11.05 -10.72 7.55
N ARG A 22 11.01 -11.97 7.05
CA ARG A 22 10.00 -12.42 6.08
C ARG A 22 8.59 -12.34 6.66
N TRP A 23 8.44 -12.67 7.94
CA TRP A 23 7.15 -12.56 8.62
C TRP A 23 6.72 -11.11 8.79
N LEU A 24 7.65 -10.21 9.16
CA LEU A 24 7.36 -8.77 9.21
C LEU A 24 6.96 -8.21 7.83
N GLN A 25 7.61 -8.65 6.75
CA GLN A 25 7.25 -8.23 5.39
C GLN A 25 5.78 -8.56 5.08
N MET A 26 5.32 -9.76 5.41
CA MET A 26 3.91 -10.14 5.29
C MET A 26 3.03 -9.28 6.21
N ALA A 27 3.41 -9.12 7.47
CA ALA A 27 2.64 -8.38 8.45
C ALA A 27 2.48 -6.89 8.10
N ALA A 28 3.42 -6.29 7.35
CA ALA A 28 3.30 -4.91 6.89
C ALA A 28 2.06 -4.67 6.00
N PHE A 29 1.57 -5.73 5.35
CA PHE A 29 0.36 -5.75 4.51
C PHE A 29 -0.75 -6.61 5.16
N SER A 30 -0.86 -6.56 6.47
CA SER A 30 -1.93 -7.19 7.23
C SER A 30 -2.70 -6.15 8.06
N PRO A 31 -3.90 -6.44 8.55
CA PRO A 31 -4.70 -5.49 9.32
C PRO A 31 -3.96 -4.93 10.53
N ILE A 32 -3.31 -5.77 11.29
CA ILE A 32 -2.52 -5.38 12.47
C ILE A 32 -1.06 -5.75 12.24
N PHE A 33 -0.18 -4.77 12.34
CA PHE A 33 1.27 -4.96 12.30
C PHE A 33 1.82 -4.97 13.72
N ARG A 34 2.15 -6.16 14.23
CA ARG A 34 2.63 -6.34 15.60
C ARG A 34 3.67 -7.46 15.65
N PRO A 35 4.95 -7.14 15.81
CA PRO A 35 5.94 -8.13 16.22
C PRO A 35 5.62 -8.62 17.63
N HIS A 36 5.69 -9.92 17.86
CA HIS A 36 5.44 -10.51 19.16
C HIS A 36 6.17 -11.83 19.34
N GLY A 37 6.87 -11.97 20.44
CA GLY A 37 7.59 -13.18 20.83
C GLY A 37 7.39 -13.49 22.29
N THR A 38 7.86 -14.65 22.73
CA THR A 38 7.81 -15.08 24.13
C THR A 38 8.58 -14.14 25.03
N ALA A 39 8.05 -13.97 26.24
CA ALA A 39 8.48 -12.97 27.20
C ALA A 39 9.94 -13.09 27.62
N LEU A 40 10.55 -11.95 27.81
CA LEU A 40 11.93 -11.75 28.28
C LEU A 40 12.15 -12.08 29.77
N TYR A 41 11.21 -12.72 30.47
CA TYR A 41 11.21 -12.83 31.94
C TYR A 41 11.15 -14.24 32.49
N GLU A 42 11.37 -15.25 31.66
CA GLU A 42 11.51 -16.59 32.19
C GLU A 42 12.90 -16.81 32.82
N ALA A 43 12.99 -17.65 33.84
CA ALA A 43 14.22 -17.92 34.58
C ALA A 43 15.31 -18.60 33.74
N ASP A 44 14.93 -19.26 32.63
CA ASP A 44 15.84 -19.85 31.67
C ASP A 44 16.08 -18.91 30.49
N LYS A 45 17.21 -18.23 30.52
CA LYS A 45 17.64 -17.30 29.47
C LYS A 45 17.88 -17.93 28.10
N GLN A 46 17.95 -19.25 28.00
CA GLN A 46 18.08 -19.95 26.71
C GLN A 46 16.74 -20.11 26.00
N ALA A 47 15.61 -19.97 26.72
CA ALA A 47 14.27 -19.95 26.13
C ALA A 47 13.91 -18.64 25.40
N PHE A 48 14.76 -17.62 25.49
CA PHE A 48 14.56 -16.29 24.89
C PHE A 48 15.05 -16.21 23.45
N SER A 49 14.61 -17.10 22.65
CA SER A 49 15.09 -17.11 21.26
C SER A 49 14.33 -16.20 20.31
N TYR A 50 13.27 -15.52 20.77
CA TYR A 50 12.40 -14.71 19.91
C TYR A 50 12.24 -13.27 20.40
N PRO A 51 13.25 -12.39 20.12
CA PRO A 51 13.10 -10.97 20.42
C PRO A 51 12.00 -10.37 19.55
N SER A 52 11.02 -9.72 20.19
CA SER A 52 9.90 -9.09 19.50
C SER A 52 10.29 -7.80 18.80
N GLU A 53 11.25 -7.05 19.33
CA GLU A 53 11.64 -5.75 18.79
C GLU A 53 12.63 -5.89 17.63
N PRO A 54 12.40 -5.16 16.51
CA PRO A 54 13.31 -5.15 15.36
C PRO A 54 14.76 -4.81 15.70
N SER A 55 14.97 -3.95 16.71
CA SER A 55 16.30 -3.51 17.14
C SER A 55 17.13 -4.60 17.81
N LEU A 56 16.49 -5.64 18.33
CA LEU A 56 17.15 -6.78 18.99
C LEU A 56 17.61 -7.86 18.00
N GLN A 57 17.21 -7.76 16.73
CA GLN A 57 17.69 -8.67 15.70
C GLN A 57 19.16 -8.40 15.36
N PRO A 58 19.96 -9.43 15.03
CA PRO A 58 21.35 -9.24 14.63
C PRO A 58 21.45 -8.46 13.30
N ALA A 59 22.55 -7.74 13.12
CA ALA A 59 22.85 -7.13 11.82
C ALA A 59 23.09 -8.24 10.76
N PRO A 60 22.63 -8.04 9.49
CA PRO A 60 21.93 -6.86 8.96
C PRO A 60 20.40 -6.89 9.11
N TYR A 61 19.82 -7.92 9.75
CA TYR A 61 18.38 -8.19 9.82
C TYR A 61 17.60 -7.08 10.56
N ASN A 62 18.22 -6.46 11.57
CA ASN A 62 17.64 -5.31 12.26
C ASN A 62 17.39 -4.12 11.29
N ALA A 63 18.29 -3.89 10.34
CA ALA A 63 18.11 -2.86 9.31
C ALA A 63 16.98 -3.21 8.34
N TYR A 64 16.85 -4.48 7.95
CA TYR A 64 15.74 -4.94 7.11
C TYR A 64 14.40 -4.84 7.84
N ALA A 65 14.35 -5.24 9.11
CA ALA A 65 13.15 -5.10 9.94
C ALA A 65 12.71 -3.62 10.08
N LYS A 66 13.67 -2.71 10.28
CA LYS A 66 13.40 -1.27 10.28
C LYS A 66 12.83 -0.79 8.94
N LYS A 67 13.39 -1.26 7.82
CA LYS A 67 12.87 -0.94 6.46
C LYS A 67 11.41 -1.37 6.32
N VAL A 68 11.06 -2.55 6.80
CA VAL A 68 9.68 -3.06 6.78
C VAL A 68 8.75 -2.20 7.63
N ALA A 69 9.16 -1.82 8.84
CA ALA A 69 8.38 -0.92 9.69
C ALA A 69 8.12 0.43 9.01
N LEU A 70 9.14 1.01 8.36
CA LEU A 70 8.99 2.23 7.57
C LEU A 70 8.03 2.04 6.38
N GLN A 71 8.07 0.90 5.71
CA GLN A 71 7.12 0.57 4.64
C GLN A 71 5.67 0.51 5.16
N ARG A 72 5.44 -0.06 6.36
CA ARG A 72 4.11 -0.02 7.00
C ARG A 72 3.62 1.41 7.19
N TYR A 73 4.48 2.31 7.70
CA TYR A 73 4.15 3.73 7.82
C TYR A 73 3.91 4.40 6.47
N GLN A 74 4.71 4.08 5.47
CA GLN A 74 4.56 4.62 4.11
C GLN A 74 3.15 4.38 3.56
N TYR A 75 2.60 3.17 3.73
CA TYR A 75 1.27 2.80 3.24
C TYR A 75 0.16 2.94 4.31
N LEU A 76 0.42 3.66 5.40
CA LEU A 76 -0.60 3.92 6.42
C LEU A 76 -1.86 4.60 5.86
N PRO A 77 -1.78 5.60 4.94
CA PRO A 77 -2.97 6.18 4.32
C PRO A 77 -3.80 5.16 3.53
N TYR A 78 -3.16 4.25 2.82
CA TYR A 78 -3.85 3.16 2.12
C TYR A 78 -4.53 2.20 3.12
N THR A 79 -3.82 1.81 4.17
CA THR A 79 -4.39 0.98 5.25
C THR A 79 -5.61 1.65 5.89
N TYR A 80 -5.56 2.97 6.07
CA TYR A 80 -6.68 3.72 6.65
C TYR A 80 -7.89 3.79 5.71
N ASN A 81 -7.67 3.89 4.39
CA ASN A 81 -8.72 3.70 3.40
C ASN A 81 -9.41 2.34 3.54
N LEU A 82 -8.65 1.27 3.75
CA LEU A 82 -9.20 -0.08 3.92
C LEU A 82 -10.03 -0.18 5.20
N SER A 83 -9.60 0.45 6.29
CA SER A 83 -10.35 0.52 7.54
C SER A 83 -11.68 1.28 7.35
N TYR A 84 -11.67 2.39 6.62
CA TYR A 84 -12.89 3.12 6.25
C TYR A 84 -13.85 2.26 5.42
N LEU A 85 -13.34 1.54 4.42
CA LEU A 85 -14.16 0.63 3.60
C LEU A 85 -14.73 -0.53 4.42
N HIS A 86 -13.94 -1.04 5.37
CA HIS A 86 -14.42 -2.07 6.29
C HIS A 86 -15.55 -1.54 7.18
N ALA A 87 -15.36 -0.40 7.81
CA ALA A 87 -16.35 0.20 8.70
C ALA A 87 -17.67 0.57 7.99
N THR A 88 -17.60 1.02 6.72
CA THR A 88 -18.76 1.54 5.99
C THR A 88 -19.39 0.54 5.02
N LYS A 89 -18.67 -0.47 4.57
CA LYS A 89 -19.09 -1.42 3.52
C LYS A 89 -18.85 -2.89 3.90
N ALA A 90 -18.35 -3.17 5.10
CA ALA A 90 -17.94 -4.51 5.54
C ALA A 90 -16.91 -5.18 4.60
N GLN A 91 -16.15 -4.39 3.84
CA GLN A 91 -15.14 -4.91 2.91
C GLN A 91 -13.94 -5.43 3.70
N PRO A 92 -13.43 -6.65 3.44
CA PRO A 92 -12.25 -7.16 4.14
C PRO A 92 -11.00 -6.37 3.76
N LEU A 93 -10.11 -6.13 4.74
CA LEU A 93 -8.82 -5.51 4.48
C LEU A 93 -7.87 -6.48 3.75
N MET A 94 -7.94 -7.75 4.14
CA MET A 94 -7.15 -8.85 3.60
C MET A 94 -8.09 -9.96 3.15
N SER A 95 -7.88 -10.49 1.95
CA SER A 95 -8.74 -11.54 1.39
C SER A 95 -7.97 -12.45 0.44
N PRO A 96 -8.41 -13.71 0.25
CA PRO A 96 -7.86 -14.57 -0.79
C PRO A 96 -8.14 -13.99 -2.18
N LEU A 97 -7.35 -14.41 -3.18
CA LEU A 97 -7.46 -13.88 -4.54
C LEU A 97 -8.87 -14.07 -5.14
N TYR A 98 -9.51 -15.20 -4.89
CA TYR A 98 -10.83 -15.52 -5.44
C TYR A 98 -11.93 -14.53 -5.00
N TYR A 99 -11.74 -13.81 -3.91
CA TYR A 99 -12.71 -12.79 -3.47
C TYR A 99 -12.93 -11.69 -4.51
N TYR A 100 -11.88 -11.30 -5.23
CA TYR A 100 -11.95 -10.29 -6.30
C TYR A 100 -11.89 -10.90 -7.70
N PHE A 101 -11.52 -12.18 -7.83
CA PHE A 101 -11.29 -12.87 -9.08
C PHE A 101 -12.05 -14.21 -9.13
N GLU A 102 -13.33 -14.20 -8.77
CA GLU A 102 -14.19 -15.39 -8.63
C GLU A 102 -14.31 -16.23 -9.92
N LYS A 103 -14.17 -15.60 -11.11
CA LYS A 103 -14.23 -16.25 -12.42
C LYS A 103 -12.88 -16.78 -12.90
N ASP A 104 -11.82 -16.52 -12.17
CA ASP A 104 -10.48 -16.99 -12.48
C ASP A 104 -10.18 -18.29 -11.71
N THR A 105 -10.32 -19.42 -12.41
CA THR A 105 -10.14 -20.76 -11.80
C THR A 105 -8.71 -21.00 -11.29
N ALA A 106 -7.71 -20.33 -11.86
CA ALA A 106 -6.34 -20.37 -11.34
C ALA A 106 -6.22 -19.60 -10.03
N ALA A 107 -6.80 -18.39 -9.95
CA ALA A 107 -6.82 -17.58 -8.73
C ALA A 107 -7.51 -18.27 -7.56
N GLN A 108 -8.53 -19.12 -7.83
CA GLN A 108 -9.23 -19.91 -6.79
C GLN A 108 -8.33 -20.92 -6.08
N ARG A 109 -7.22 -21.32 -6.70
CA ARG A 109 -6.29 -22.35 -6.20
C ARG A 109 -5.03 -21.77 -5.56
N ILE A 110 -4.90 -20.45 -5.53
CA ILE A 110 -3.74 -19.79 -4.93
C ILE A 110 -3.95 -19.68 -3.42
N GLU A 111 -3.10 -20.33 -2.66
CA GLU A 111 -3.15 -20.39 -1.19
C GLU A 111 -2.00 -19.60 -0.53
N ASP A 112 -1.01 -19.20 -1.30
CA ASP A 112 0.25 -18.61 -0.84
C ASP A 112 0.43 -17.13 -1.20
N ALA A 113 -0.64 -16.49 -1.68
CA ALA A 113 -0.73 -15.05 -1.95
C ALA A 113 -2.13 -14.53 -1.60
N TYR A 114 -2.24 -13.24 -1.34
CA TYR A 114 -3.51 -12.63 -0.95
C TYR A 114 -3.64 -11.20 -1.50
N MET A 115 -4.88 -10.68 -1.45
CA MET A 115 -5.18 -9.28 -1.76
C MET A 115 -5.16 -8.44 -0.48
N TRP A 116 -4.42 -7.34 -0.51
CA TRP A 116 -4.47 -6.27 0.46
C TRP A 116 -5.34 -5.13 -0.10
N GLY A 117 -6.58 -5.08 0.34
CA GLY A 117 -7.63 -4.35 -0.37
C GLY A 117 -7.92 -4.93 -1.75
N ALA A 118 -8.52 -4.12 -2.62
CA ALA A 118 -8.80 -4.51 -4.01
C ALA A 118 -7.63 -4.28 -4.96
N ASP A 119 -6.59 -3.60 -4.50
CA ASP A 119 -5.56 -3.00 -5.36
C ASP A 119 -4.24 -3.73 -5.33
N MET A 120 -3.85 -4.33 -4.20
CA MET A 120 -2.52 -4.91 -4.02
C MET A 120 -2.59 -6.43 -3.86
N LEU A 121 -1.83 -7.15 -4.67
CA LEU A 121 -1.56 -8.58 -4.51
C LEU A 121 -0.24 -8.72 -3.77
N VAL A 122 -0.26 -9.37 -2.62
CA VAL A 122 0.89 -9.60 -1.75
C VAL A 122 1.32 -11.06 -1.84
N ALA A 123 2.59 -11.30 -2.11
CA ALA A 123 3.15 -12.63 -2.31
C ALA A 123 4.30 -12.89 -1.32
N PRO A 124 4.02 -13.35 -0.07
CA PRO A 124 5.03 -13.60 0.96
C PRO A 124 6.05 -14.66 0.54
N ILE A 125 7.28 -14.54 1.02
CA ILE A 125 8.31 -15.55 0.82
C ILE A 125 8.17 -16.59 1.93
N LEU A 126 7.90 -17.85 1.54
CA LEU A 126 7.60 -18.96 2.44
C LEU A 126 8.73 -19.99 2.54
N GLN A 127 9.78 -19.83 1.74
CA GLN A 127 10.93 -20.74 1.69
C GLN A 127 12.17 -20.00 2.20
N LYS A 128 12.85 -20.57 3.19
CA LYS A 128 14.10 -20.03 3.71
C LYS A 128 15.17 -19.93 2.60
N GLY A 129 15.87 -18.80 2.53
CA GLY A 129 16.93 -18.54 1.57
C GLY A 129 16.46 -18.25 0.15
N ALA A 130 15.14 -18.22 -0.11
CA ALA A 130 14.63 -17.89 -1.44
C ALA A 130 14.87 -16.40 -1.76
N THR A 131 15.42 -16.15 -2.95
CA THR A 131 15.69 -14.80 -3.48
C THR A 131 14.76 -14.43 -4.64
N GLU A 132 13.85 -15.33 -4.98
CA GLU A 132 12.79 -15.15 -5.98
C GLU A 132 11.61 -16.06 -5.65
N ARG A 133 10.44 -15.75 -6.20
CA ARG A 133 9.30 -16.67 -6.20
C ARG A 133 8.44 -16.49 -7.45
N THR A 134 7.79 -17.57 -7.85
CA THR A 134 6.77 -17.54 -8.90
C THR A 134 5.43 -17.11 -8.31
N VAL A 135 4.79 -16.14 -8.97
CA VAL A 135 3.51 -15.56 -8.54
C VAL A 135 2.51 -15.61 -9.69
N TYR A 136 1.31 -16.08 -9.42
CA TYR A 136 0.21 -15.96 -10.37
C TYR A 136 -0.42 -14.57 -10.28
N LEU A 137 -0.50 -13.87 -11.42
CA LEU A 137 -1.20 -12.60 -11.54
C LEU A 137 -2.58 -12.85 -12.14
N PRO A 138 -3.68 -12.61 -11.39
CA PRO A 138 -5.03 -12.90 -11.85
C PRO A 138 -5.39 -12.22 -13.17
N GLN A 139 -6.20 -12.94 -13.98
CA GLN A 139 -6.65 -12.46 -15.29
C GLN A 139 -7.65 -11.30 -15.20
N GLY A 140 -7.91 -10.67 -16.36
CA GLY A 140 -8.92 -9.60 -16.50
C GLY A 140 -8.37 -8.18 -16.27
N THR A 141 -7.13 -8.04 -15.81
CA THR A 141 -6.48 -6.74 -15.63
C THR A 141 -4.96 -6.89 -15.75
N PRO A 142 -4.25 -5.87 -16.24
CA PRO A 142 -2.79 -5.81 -16.08
C PRO A 142 -2.39 -5.51 -14.63
N TRP A 143 -1.15 -5.82 -14.32
CA TRP A 143 -0.53 -5.63 -13.01
C TRP A 143 0.79 -4.88 -13.13
N TYR A 144 1.22 -4.24 -12.07
CA TYR A 144 2.51 -3.58 -11.95
C TYR A 144 3.22 -4.11 -10.71
N VAL A 145 4.52 -4.26 -10.75
CA VAL A 145 5.27 -4.37 -9.49
C VAL A 145 5.05 -3.08 -8.69
N LEU A 146 4.91 -3.15 -7.38
CA LEU A 146 4.74 -1.98 -6.52
C LEU A 146 5.89 -0.98 -6.75
N GLY A 147 5.55 0.26 -7.14
CA GLY A 147 6.51 1.29 -7.53
C GLY A 147 7.04 1.16 -8.96
N GLY A 148 6.76 0.07 -9.66
CA GLY A 148 7.23 -0.18 -11.04
C GLY A 148 6.46 0.60 -12.10
N ALA A 149 7.08 0.75 -13.28
CA ALA A 149 6.53 1.49 -14.42
C ALA A 149 5.98 0.58 -15.53
N VAL A 150 6.26 -0.71 -15.50
CA VAL A 150 5.92 -1.65 -16.59
C VAL A 150 4.71 -2.47 -16.23
N ALA A 151 3.71 -2.44 -17.09
CA ALA A 151 2.52 -3.27 -16.94
C ALA A 151 2.81 -4.72 -17.37
N ILE A 152 2.36 -5.67 -16.58
CA ILE A 152 2.45 -7.11 -16.81
C ILE A 152 1.04 -7.62 -17.07
N ALA A 153 0.86 -8.45 -18.07
CA ALA A 153 -0.45 -9.03 -18.37
C ALA A 153 -0.95 -9.92 -17.21
N GLY A 154 -2.24 -9.85 -16.90
CA GLY A 154 -2.88 -10.82 -16.01
C GLY A 154 -3.13 -12.16 -16.70
N GLY A 155 -3.45 -13.18 -15.91
CA GLY A 155 -3.60 -14.56 -16.37
C GLY A 155 -2.26 -15.27 -16.60
N THR A 156 -1.17 -14.77 -16.00
CA THR A 156 0.19 -15.29 -16.21
C THR A 156 0.90 -15.59 -14.90
N MET A 157 1.85 -16.52 -14.94
CA MET A 157 2.83 -16.73 -13.90
C MET A 157 4.05 -15.85 -14.16
N VAL A 158 4.56 -15.20 -13.12
CA VAL A 158 5.77 -14.36 -13.20
C VAL A 158 6.75 -14.76 -12.11
N THR A 159 8.05 -14.79 -12.45
CA THR A 159 9.10 -14.93 -11.44
C THR A 159 9.49 -13.54 -10.94
N ALA A 160 9.26 -13.30 -9.67
CA ALA A 160 9.53 -12.02 -9.01
C ALA A 160 10.78 -12.13 -8.14
N SER A 161 11.70 -11.18 -8.27
CA SER A 161 12.85 -11.06 -7.38
C SER A 161 12.41 -10.75 -5.96
N ALA A 162 13.03 -11.41 -4.98
CA ALA A 162 12.69 -11.32 -3.57
C ALA A 162 13.94 -11.39 -2.67
N PRO A 163 14.93 -10.49 -2.83
CA PRO A 163 16.04 -10.42 -1.89
C PRO A 163 15.49 -10.24 -0.46
N ILE A 164 16.32 -10.54 0.54
CA ILE A 164 15.88 -10.57 1.95
C ILE A 164 15.23 -9.25 2.43
N ASP A 165 15.59 -8.14 1.83
CA ASP A 165 15.10 -6.81 2.18
C ASP A 165 13.86 -6.37 1.38
N SER A 166 13.26 -7.28 0.58
CA SER A 166 12.04 -7.01 -0.18
C SER A 166 11.15 -8.24 -0.31
N MET A 167 9.87 -7.99 -0.56
CA MET A 167 8.82 -8.98 -0.80
C MET A 167 8.05 -8.58 -2.06
N PRO A 168 7.71 -9.50 -2.96
CA PRO A 168 6.91 -9.18 -4.12
C PRO A 168 5.51 -8.67 -3.74
N VAL A 169 5.19 -7.48 -4.21
CA VAL A 169 3.84 -6.89 -4.15
C VAL A 169 3.52 -6.36 -5.53
N PHE A 170 2.34 -6.69 -6.03
CA PHE A 170 1.86 -6.21 -7.32
C PHE A 170 0.65 -5.31 -7.11
N VAL A 171 0.51 -4.32 -7.98
CA VAL A 171 -0.60 -3.37 -7.95
C VAL A 171 -1.41 -3.52 -9.23
N ARG A 172 -2.71 -3.60 -9.05
CA ARG A 172 -3.67 -3.72 -10.14
C ARG A 172 -3.68 -2.45 -11.00
N ALA A 173 -3.75 -2.60 -12.33
CA ALA A 173 -3.93 -1.44 -13.20
C ALA A 173 -5.26 -0.71 -12.91
N GLY A 174 -5.22 0.61 -12.90
CA GLY A 174 -6.35 1.47 -12.51
C GLY A 174 -6.33 1.90 -11.05
N SER A 175 -5.49 1.31 -10.20
CA SER A 175 -5.43 1.64 -8.78
C SER A 175 -4.85 3.03 -8.51
N PHE A 176 -5.38 3.64 -7.46
CA PHE A 176 -4.87 4.86 -6.83
C PHE A 176 -4.42 4.50 -5.41
N VAL A 177 -3.13 4.49 -5.19
CA VAL A 177 -2.53 4.08 -3.91
C VAL A 177 -1.94 5.30 -3.21
N PRO A 178 -2.55 5.79 -2.14
CA PRO A 178 -1.96 6.86 -1.33
C PRO A 178 -0.82 6.34 -0.48
N SER A 179 0.22 7.15 -0.34
CA SER A 179 1.35 6.89 0.55
C SER A 179 1.86 8.16 1.22
N LEU A 180 2.64 8.00 2.29
CA LEU A 180 3.38 9.08 2.92
C LEU A 180 4.72 9.25 2.23
N ASN A 181 5.19 10.49 2.13
CA ASN A 181 6.55 10.77 1.71
C ASN A 181 7.52 10.48 2.86
N MET A 182 8.30 9.41 2.73
CA MET A 182 9.21 8.92 3.77
C MET A 182 10.50 9.75 3.92
N ASN A 183 10.71 10.80 3.10
CA ASN A 183 11.77 11.79 3.33
C ASN A 183 11.44 12.70 4.52
N ARG A 184 10.21 12.67 5.03
CA ARG A 184 9.82 13.31 6.28
C ARG A 184 10.24 12.45 7.46
N ASN A 185 10.59 13.08 8.58
CA ASN A 185 10.84 12.36 9.81
C ASN A 185 9.49 11.91 10.42
N ILE A 186 9.09 10.66 10.14
CA ILE A 186 7.88 10.04 10.65
C ILE A 186 8.30 9.06 11.73
N THR A 187 7.97 9.34 12.97
CA THR A 187 8.30 8.53 14.15
C THR A 187 7.08 7.98 14.85
N THR A 188 5.92 8.61 14.66
CA THR A 188 4.64 8.20 15.24
C THR A 188 3.52 8.35 14.21
N THR A 189 2.36 7.76 14.51
CA THR A 189 1.15 7.94 13.69
C THR A 189 0.69 9.41 13.64
N LYS A 190 1.02 10.21 14.66
CA LYS A 190 0.71 11.65 14.68
C LYS A 190 1.51 12.44 13.65
N ASP A 191 2.66 11.93 13.22
CA ASP A 191 3.47 12.55 12.16
C ASP A 191 2.94 12.23 10.75
N ALA A 192 2.01 11.28 10.64
CA ALA A 192 1.43 10.81 9.39
C ALA A 192 0.33 11.74 8.84
N LEU A 193 0.50 13.07 9.03
CA LEU A 193 -0.45 14.06 8.56
C LEU A 193 -0.51 14.13 7.03
N LEU A 194 -1.71 14.18 6.48
CA LEU A 194 -1.97 14.23 5.04
C LEU A 194 -2.01 15.67 4.47
N ASN A 195 -1.36 16.63 5.12
CA ASN A 195 -1.11 17.96 4.52
C ASN A 195 -0.17 17.88 3.30
N THR A 196 0.68 16.87 3.28
CA THR A 196 1.49 16.47 2.12
C THR A 196 1.48 14.95 2.02
N PHE A 197 1.09 14.43 0.87
CA PHE A 197 1.08 12.99 0.62
C PHE A 197 1.39 12.66 -0.86
N GLU A 198 1.68 11.42 -1.12
CA GLU A 198 1.89 10.88 -2.44
C GLU A 198 0.65 10.12 -2.89
N MET A 199 0.27 10.28 -4.16
CA MET A 199 -0.78 9.49 -4.79
C MET A 199 -0.21 8.79 -6.00
N HIS A 200 -0.18 7.47 -5.98
CA HIS A 200 0.34 6.63 -7.05
C HIS A 200 -0.81 6.12 -7.92
N TYR A 201 -0.88 6.58 -9.15
CA TYR A 201 -1.83 6.09 -10.16
C TYR A 201 -1.14 5.08 -11.07
N TYR A 202 -1.64 3.86 -11.08
CA TYR A 202 -1.18 2.78 -11.95
C TYR A 202 -2.06 2.76 -13.20
N ALA A 203 -1.55 3.27 -14.32
CA ALA A 203 -2.34 3.56 -15.49
C ALA A 203 -3.09 2.33 -16.03
N SER A 204 -4.33 2.55 -16.48
CA SER A 204 -5.19 1.53 -17.08
C SER A 204 -5.78 2.07 -18.37
N ALA A 205 -6.19 1.17 -19.26
CA ALA A 205 -7.02 1.51 -20.42
C ALA A 205 -8.51 1.66 -20.08
N GLN A 206 -8.90 1.27 -18.86
CA GLN A 206 -10.28 1.35 -18.39
C GLN A 206 -10.44 2.48 -17.37
N SER A 207 -11.64 3.04 -17.29
CA SER A 207 -12.00 4.00 -16.25
C SER A 207 -11.86 3.36 -14.87
N SER A 208 -11.35 4.14 -13.93
CA SER A 208 -11.08 3.67 -12.58
C SER A 208 -11.17 4.79 -11.57
N SER A 209 -11.27 4.45 -10.31
CA SER A 209 -11.31 5.41 -9.21
C SER A 209 -10.61 4.88 -7.97
N GLY A 210 -10.15 5.81 -7.14
CA GLY A 210 -9.64 5.55 -5.81
C GLY A 210 -9.77 6.80 -4.97
N PHE A 211 -9.31 6.74 -3.74
CA PHE A 211 -9.45 7.86 -2.80
C PHE A 211 -8.36 7.84 -1.74
N VAL A 212 -8.27 8.93 -0.99
CA VAL A 212 -7.63 8.98 0.32
C VAL A 212 -8.66 9.49 1.33
N TYR A 213 -8.80 8.76 2.43
CA TYR A 213 -9.63 9.11 3.58
C TYR A 213 -8.78 9.74 4.67
N ASP A 214 -9.30 10.79 5.29
CA ASP A 214 -8.63 11.52 6.34
C ASP A 214 -9.62 12.09 7.35
N ASP A 215 -9.32 11.95 8.64
CA ASP A 215 -10.07 12.52 9.76
C ASP A 215 -9.12 12.96 10.87
N ASP A 216 -9.62 13.30 12.06
CA ASP A 216 -8.78 13.73 13.18
C ASP A 216 -8.13 12.57 13.95
N GLY A 217 -8.46 11.32 13.60
CA GLY A 217 -7.94 10.11 14.26
C GLY A 217 -8.43 9.89 15.71
N GLU A 218 -9.33 10.73 16.21
CA GLU A 218 -9.81 10.74 17.61
C GLU A 218 -11.34 10.68 17.71
N THR A 219 -12.05 11.33 16.77
CA THR A 219 -13.54 11.38 16.79
C THR A 219 -14.12 10.00 16.57
N LYS A 220 -14.83 9.49 17.56
CA LYS A 220 -15.58 8.26 17.46
C LYS A 220 -16.64 8.39 16.37
N ASP A 221 -16.81 7.34 15.58
CA ASP A 221 -17.81 7.26 14.50
C ASP A 221 -17.68 8.37 13.43
N ALA A 222 -16.48 8.93 13.22
CA ALA A 222 -16.23 10.00 12.25
C ALA A 222 -16.76 9.63 10.84
N ALA A 223 -16.61 8.38 10.42
CA ALA A 223 -17.13 7.90 9.14
C ALA A 223 -18.67 7.95 9.05
N LEU A 224 -19.38 7.64 10.14
CA LEU A 224 -20.85 7.65 10.19
C LEU A 224 -21.41 9.07 10.30
N THR A 225 -20.75 9.93 11.05
CA THR A 225 -21.15 11.34 11.25
C THR A 225 -20.66 12.27 10.16
N GLN A 226 -19.95 11.73 9.17
CA GLN A 226 -19.32 12.45 8.05
C GLN A 226 -18.28 13.50 8.49
N GLN A 227 -17.66 13.33 9.65
CA GLN A 227 -16.59 14.20 10.16
C GLN A 227 -15.23 13.80 9.59
N PHE A 228 -15.12 13.76 8.27
CA PHE A 228 -13.93 13.37 7.53
C PHE A 228 -13.81 14.19 6.24
N GLU A 229 -12.67 14.07 5.57
CA GLU A 229 -12.50 14.41 4.16
C GLU A 229 -12.06 13.16 3.39
N LYS A 230 -12.84 12.76 2.39
CA LYS A 230 -12.47 11.72 1.43
C LYS A 230 -12.18 12.39 0.09
N ILE A 231 -10.90 12.42 -0.30
CA ILE A 231 -10.46 13.00 -1.57
C ILE A 231 -10.49 11.90 -2.61
N ASN A 232 -11.40 12.00 -3.56
CA ASN A 232 -11.62 11.04 -4.62
C ASN A 232 -10.81 11.41 -5.86
N PHE A 233 -10.34 10.40 -6.57
CA PHE A 233 -9.65 10.47 -7.86
C PHE A 233 -10.40 9.57 -8.83
N ALA A 234 -10.88 10.10 -9.95
CA ALA A 234 -11.61 9.35 -10.96
C ALA A 234 -10.94 9.52 -12.32
N ALA A 235 -10.32 8.45 -12.83
CA ALA A 235 -9.63 8.43 -14.10
C ALA A 235 -10.56 7.98 -15.23
N GLN A 236 -10.52 8.72 -16.32
CA GLN A 236 -11.23 8.44 -17.55
C GLN A 236 -10.23 8.46 -18.71
N PRO A 237 -9.59 7.33 -19.02
CA PRO A 237 -8.64 7.23 -20.10
C PRO A 237 -9.33 7.21 -21.47
N THR A 238 -8.66 7.78 -22.46
CA THR A 238 -8.95 7.62 -23.87
C THR A 238 -7.73 6.99 -24.57
N ARG A 239 -7.77 6.86 -25.88
CA ARG A 239 -6.62 6.36 -26.64
C ARG A 239 -5.35 7.21 -26.45
N THR A 240 -5.49 8.52 -26.32
CA THR A 240 -4.37 9.49 -26.31
C THR A 240 -4.25 10.29 -25.04
N THR A 241 -5.29 10.38 -24.24
CA THR A 241 -5.33 11.21 -23.02
C THR A 241 -5.92 10.43 -21.85
N CYS A 242 -5.70 10.91 -20.64
CA CYS A 242 -6.47 10.48 -19.46
C CYS A 242 -6.89 11.71 -18.66
N THR A 243 -8.19 11.85 -18.43
CA THR A 243 -8.72 12.88 -17.52
C THR A 243 -8.92 12.29 -16.14
N ILE A 244 -8.36 12.95 -15.13
CA ILE A 244 -8.55 12.57 -13.72
C ILE A 244 -9.26 13.72 -13.02
N ASN A 245 -10.47 13.46 -12.55
CA ASN A 245 -11.22 14.39 -11.73
C ASN A 245 -10.89 14.14 -10.25
N VAL A 246 -10.60 15.21 -9.51
CA VAL A 246 -10.31 15.18 -8.08
C VAL A 246 -11.36 16.01 -7.35
N PHE A 247 -12.00 15.42 -6.34
CA PHE A 247 -13.06 16.09 -5.56
C PHE A 247 -13.16 15.48 -4.16
N SER A 248 -13.65 16.28 -3.20
CA SER A 248 -13.82 15.84 -1.80
C SER A 248 -15.26 15.50 -1.47
N GLU A 249 -15.45 14.55 -0.58
CA GLU A 249 -16.68 14.20 0.13
C GLU A 249 -16.44 14.28 1.64
N GLY A 250 -17.55 14.37 2.40
CA GLY A 250 -17.53 14.55 3.86
C GLY A 250 -17.69 16.01 4.27
N ARG A 251 -18.01 16.22 5.54
CA ARG A 251 -18.22 17.56 6.12
C ARG A 251 -16.92 18.22 6.60
N GLY A 252 -15.80 17.47 6.54
CA GLY A 252 -14.54 17.86 7.14
C GLY A 252 -14.51 17.57 8.65
N TYR A 253 -13.38 17.87 9.26
CA TYR A 253 -13.10 17.64 10.67
C TYR A 253 -12.30 18.82 11.26
N ALA A 254 -12.19 18.87 12.59
CA ALA A 254 -11.40 19.89 13.27
C ALA A 254 -9.94 19.81 12.82
N ALA A 255 -9.29 20.96 12.60
CA ALA A 255 -7.93 21.09 12.13
C ALA A 255 -7.64 20.48 10.73
N LYS A 256 -8.68 20.21 9.93
CA LYS A 256 -8.49 19.76 8.54
C LYS A 256 -7.58 20.74 7.78
N PRO A 257 -6.56 20.26 7.05
CA PRO A 257 -5.71 21.11 6.23
C PRO A 257 -6.51 21.90 5.17
N GLN A 258 -6.30 23.22 5.12
CA GLN A 258 -6.93 24.08 4.11
C GLN A 258 -6.39 23.82 2.70
N ARG A 259 -5.16 23.35 2.62
CA ARG A 259 -4.46 22.98 1.39
C ARG A 259 -3.62 21.75 1.62
N ARG A 260 -3.59 20.87 0.60
CA ARG A 260 -2.76 19.67 0.60
C ARG A 260 -1.83 19.69 -0.59
N LEU A 261 -0.54 19.49 -0.35
CA LEU A 261 0.43 19.28 -1.43
C LEU A 261 0.37 17.80 -1.83
N ILE A 262 0.02 17.53 -3.07
CA ILE A 262 -0.07 16.17 -3.61
C ILE A 262 1.07 15.96 -4.59
N HIS A 263 1.94 14.99 -4.29
CA HIS A 263 2.91 14.45 -5.24
C HIS A 263 2.24 13.30 -5.99
N PHE A 264 1.90 13.52 -7.24
CA PHE A 264 1.14 12.59 -8.05
C PHE A 264 2.07 11.81 -8.97
N TYR A 265 2.19 10.50 -8.72
CA TYR A 265 3.02 9.57 -9.46
C TYR A 265 2.17 8.82 -10.49
N ILE A 266 2.67 8.70 -11.73
CA ILE A 266 1.97 8.08 -12.84
C ILE A 266 2.82 6.90 -13.32
N HIS A 267 2.39 5.69 -12.99
CA HIS A 267 3.03 4.44 -13.36
C HIS A 267 2.50 3.95 -14.70
N GLY A 268 3.34 3.36 -15.56
CA GLY A 268 2.95 2.84 -16.86
C GLY A 268 2.54 3.92 -17.88
N SER A 269 2.97 5.15 -17.64
CA SER A 269 2.52 6.30 -18.41
C SER A 269 3.22 6.40 -19.77
N LYS A 270 2.42 6.46 -20.83
CA LYS A 270 2.82 6.93 -22.14
C LYS A 270 2.74 8.46 -22.30
N TYR A 271 2.18 9.13 -21.29
CA TYR A 271 1.90 10.56 -21.31
C TYR A 271 3.16 11.36 -21.00
N LYS A 272 3.37 12.45 -21.76
CA LYS A 272 4.56 13.30 -21.64
C LYS A 272 4.24 14.70 -21.12
N LYS A 273 2.95 15.04 -21.05
CA LYS A 273 2.48 16.36 -20.62
C LYS A 273 1.34 16.21 -19.62
N VAL A 274 1.34 17.05 -18.60
CA VAL A 274 0.27 17.11 -17.60
C VAL A 274 -0.27 18.53 -17.54
N LEU A 275 -1.59 18.64 -17.58
CA LEU A 275 -2.30 19.89 -17.32
C LEU A 275 -3.06 19.75 -16.00
N VAL A 276 -2.91 20.72 -15.12
CA VAL A 276 -3.71 20.87 -13.89
C VAL A 276 -4.59 22.11 -14.05
N GLN A 277 -5.90 21.92 -14.05
CA GLN A 277 -6.87 22.99 -14.34
C GLN A 277 -6.55 23.73 -15.66
N GLY A 278 -6.20 23.00 -16.71
CA GLY A 278 -5.84 23.53 -18.01
C GLY A 278 -4.45 24.15 -18.12
N LYS A 279 -3.73 24.31 -17.03
CA LYS A 279 -2.38 24.88 -17.02
C LYS A 279 -1.32 23.78 -17.08
N SER A 280 -0.32 23.93 -17.94
CA SER A 280 0.79 22.98 -18.03
C SER A 280 1.61 22.98 -16.76
N VAL A 281 1.89 21.78 -16.23
CA VAL A 281 2.73 21.57 -15.04
C VAL A 281 3.94 20.74 -15.45
N SER A 282 5.11 21.10 -14.93
CA SER A 282 6.35 20.36 -15.18
C SER A 282 6.24 18.94 -14.60
N MET A 283 6.51 17.94 -15.44
CA MET A 283 6.56 16.54 -15.03
C MET A 283 8.01 16.08 -14.99
N ARG A 284 8.39 15.44 -13.90
CA ARG A 284 9.70 14.78 -13.76
C ARG A 284 9.52 13.29 -14.00
N PHE A 285 10.55 12.67 -14.56
CA PHE A 285 10.57 11.22 -14.77
C PHE A 285 11.73 10.60 -13.99
N SER A 286 11.43 9.48 -13.34
CA SER A 286 12.43 8.62 -12.72
C SER A 286 12.02 7.17 -12.93
N ASN A 287 12.92 6.33 -13.47
CA ASN A 287 12.68 4.90 -13.73
C ASN A 287 11.36 4.61 -14.47
N GLY A 288 10.98 5.46 -15.43
CA GLY A 288 9.75 5.31 -16.22
C GLY A 288 8.47 5.75 -15.48
N VAL A 289 8.56 6.27 -14.28
CA VAL A 289 7.44 6.84 -13.52
C VAL A 289 7.44 8.36 -13.68
N GLY A 290 6.32 8.93 -14.12
CA GLY A 290 6.12 10.37 -14.17
C GLY A 290 5.67 10.92 -12.82
N MET A 291 6.17 12.08 -12.40
CA MET A 291 5.76 12.74 -11.17
C MET A 291 5.46 14.22 -11.41
N VAL A 292 4.32 14.66 -10.92
CA VAL A 292 3.93 16.06 -10.86
C VAL A 292 3.49 16.43 -9.45
N SER A 293 3.62 17.70 -9.09
CA SER A 293 3.14 18.19 -7.78
C SER A 293 2.13 19.30 -8.00
N PHE A 294 1.06 19.26 -7.23
CA PHE A 294 0.03 20.31 -7.24
C PHE A 294 -0.60 20.47 -5.87
N THR A 295 -1.23 21.62 -5.64
CA THR A 295 -1.94 21.90 -4.40
C THR A 295 -3.45 21.70 -4.61
N TYR A 296 -4.04 20.89 -3.72
CA TYR A 296 -5.48 20.66 -3.62
C TYR A 296 -6.06 21.47 -2.46
N SER A 297 -7.16 22.21 -2.71
CA SER A 297 -7.80 23.11 -1.74
C SER A 297 -9.24 22.70 -1.37
N GLY A 298 -9.60 21.44 -1.57
CA GLY A 298 -10.96 20.93 -1.34
C GLY A 298 -11.96 21.26 -2.46
N LYS A 299 -11.59 22.08 -3.46
CA LYS A 299 -12.45 22.38 -4.61
C LYS A 299 -12.21 21.38 -5.74
N PRO A 300 -13.28 20.97 -6.47
CA PRO A 300 -13.12 20.09 -7.62
C PRO A 300 -12.06 20.59 -8.60
N MET A 301 -11.19 19.69 -9.03
CA MET A 301 -10.13 20.00 -10.00
C MET A 301 -9.98 18.89 -11.02
N ARG A 302 -9.40 19.25 -12.17
CA ARG A 302 -9.13 18.34 -13.28
C ARG A 302 -7.65 18.27 -13.57
N ILE A 303 -7.14 17.06 -13.71
CA ILE A 303 -5.81 16.75 -14.20
C ILE A 303 -5.99 16.09 -15.56
N THR A 304 -5.24 16.51 -16.58
CA THR A 304 -5.26 15.90 -17.90
C THR A 304 -3.86 15.44 -18.26
N LEU A 305 -3.72 14.15 -18.52
CA LEU A 305 -2.50 13.51 -18.99
C LEU A 305 -2.55 13.41 -20.52
N GLN A 306 -1.49 13.86 -21.23
CA GLN A 306 -1.39 13.93 -22.70
C GLN A 306 -0.05 13.39 -23.20
#